data_25a79ddcafe4eeab465c568b1e58ad06
#
_entry.id   25a79ddcafe4eeab465c568b1e58ad06
#
_cell.length_a   1.000
_cell.length_b   1.000
_cell.length_c   1.000
_cell.angle_alpha   90.00
_cell.angle_beta   90.00
_cell.angle_gamma   90.00
#
_symmetry.space_group_name_H-M   'P 1'
#
loop_
_entity.id
_entity.type
_entity.pdbx_description
1 polymer ?
#
loop_
_entity_poly.entity_id
_entity_poly.type
_entity_poly.pdbx_seq_one_letter_code
_entity_poly.pdbx_strand_id
1 'polypeptide(L)'
;MFSGIIYNKGIIKNIRRNPKYVSGSLVIEITSNIKFKKSDIGESVCCDGVCLTLIRIKQKSFLFYLSKETLKRSNFKYAKIGKHINIEKSLLNGQKISGHYVQGHVDSTAKIKKITIVDKTWIIKLELENKRLNKYLIEKASISINGVSLTISKVAKGFFEINVIPHTLKLTNLNN
;
A
#
# COMPACT_ATOMS: atom_id res chain seq x y z
N MET A 1 5.50 4.92 11.33
CA MET A 1 5.01 3.55 11.56
C MET A 1 3.50 3.49 11.35
N PHE A 2 2.98 2.37 10.88
CA PHE A 2 1.58 2.15 10.54
C PHE A 2 1.12 0.82 11.15
N SER A 3 -0.19 0.55 11.16
CA SER A 3 -0.75 -0.71 11.67
C SER A 3 -1.17 -1.69 10.58
N GLY A 4 -1.29 -1.22 9.35
CA GLY A 4 -1.83 -1.99 8.23
C GLY A 4 -3.36 -2.16 8.27
N ILE A 5 -4.05 -1.34 9.02
CA ILE A 5 -5.53 -1.32 9.07
C ILE A 5 -6.04 -0.14 8.25
N ILE A 6 -6.70 -0.46 7.16
CA ILE A 6 -7.14 0.53 6.19
C ILE A 6 -8.59 0.96 6.47
N TYR A 7 -8.77 2.23 6.79
CA TYR A 7 -10.08 2.87 6.93
C TYR A 7 -10.40 3.83 5.79
N ASN A 8 -9.39 4.24 5.02
CA ASN A 8 -9.55 5.23 3.98
C ASN A 8 -8.96 4.74 2.66
N LYS A 9 -9.70 4.98 1.60
CA LYS A 9 -9.22 4.88 0.21
C LYS A 9 -9.15 6.26 -0.42
N GLY A 10 -8.29 6.41 -1.37
CA GLY A 10 -8.23 7.57 -2.25
C GLY A 10 -8.14 7.15 -3.70
N ILE A 11 -8.19 8.13 -4.57
CA ILE A 11 -8.08 7.94 -6.02
C ILE A 11 -6.97 8.88 -6.52
N ILE A 12 -6.07 8.37 -7.33
CA ILE A 12 -5.07 9.20 -8.00
C ILE A 12 -5.79 10.14 -8.96
N LYS A 13 -5.81 11.43 -8.63
CA LYS A 13 -6.42 12.49 -9.45
C LYS A 13 -5.49 13.01 -10.51
N ASN A 14 -4.19 13.09 -10.21
CA ASN A 14 -3.20 13.67 -11.11
C ASN A 14 -1.82 13.06 -10.87
N ILE A 15 -1.02 12.99 -11.93
CA ILE A 15 0.38 12.52 -11.91
C ILE A 15 1.19 13.56 -12.68
N ARG A 16 2.20 14.16 -12.03
CA ARG A 16 3.09 15.14 -12.66
C ARG A 16 4.52 14.63 -12.62
N ARG A 17 5.16 14.58 -13.77
CA ARG A 17 6.62 14.49 -13.87
C ARG A 17 7.17 15.88 -13.65
N ASN A 18 8.11 16.05 -12.76
CA ASN A 18 8.77 17.33 -12.58
C ASN A 18 9.94 17.45 -13.55
N PRO A 19 9.85 18.34 -14.56
CA PRO A 19 10.92 18.50 -15.56
C PRO A 19 12.23 19.03 -14.96
N LYS A 20 12.19 19.65 -13.76
CA LYS A 20 13.40 20.11 -13.03
C LYS A 20 14.19 18.97 -12.38
N TYR A 21 13.58 17.79 -12.19
CA TYR A 21 14.25 16.63 -11.65
C TYR A 21 14.51 15.60 -12.75
N VAL A 22 15.72 15.56 -13.25
CA VAL A 22 16.20 14.73 -14.39
C VAL A 22 15.98 13.22 -14.18
N SER A 23 15.52 12.78 -13.02
CA SER A 23 15.65 11.41 -12.56
C SER A 23 14.37 10.55 -12.57
N GLY A 24 13.29 10.96 -13.24
CA GLY A 24 12.08 10.11 -13.34
C GLY A 24 11.25 10.03 -12.07
N SER A 25 11.39 10.98 -11.14
CA SER A 25 10.50 11.14 -9.98
C SER A 25 9.12 11.64 -10.40
N LEU A 26 8.11 11.37 -9.55
CA LEU A 26 6.73 11.79 -9.76
C LEU A 26 6.21 12.58 -8.56
N VAL A 27 5.28 13.49 -8.82
CA VAL A 27 4.37 14.01 -7.80
C VAL A 27 2.99 13.47 -8.13
N ILE A 28 2.38 12.76 -7.19
CA ILE A 28 1.00 12.30 -7.31
C ILE A 28 0.07 13.17 -6.46
N GLU A 29 -1.13 13.42 -6.98
CA GLU A 29 -2.22 14.05 -6.26
C GLU A 29 -3.31 13.00 -6.04
N ILE A 30 -3.64 12.72 -4.77
CA ILE A 30 -4.65 11.74 -4.36
C ILE A 30 -5.82 12.48 -3.74
N THR A 31 -7.05 12.21 -4.18
CA THR A 31 -8.28 12.64 -3.51
C THR A 31 -8.74 11.58 -2.55
N SER A 32 -9.17 11.98 -1.34
CA SER A 32 -9.73 11.08 -0.31
C SER A 32 -10.59 11.86 0.67
N ASN A 33 -11.43 11.15 1.41
CA ASN A 33 -12.19 11.71 2.53
C ASN A 33 -11.39 11.76 3.85
N ILE A 34 -10.16 11.24 3.87
CA ILE A 34 -9.25 11.37 5.00
C ILE A 34 -8.99 12.87 5.28
N LYS A 35 -8.93 13.25 6.53
CA LYS A 35 -8.72 14.66 6.91
C LYS A 35 -7.29 14.87 7.37
N PHE A 36 -6.60 15.82 6.75
CA PHE A 36 -5.30 16.34 7.18
C PHE A 36 -5.43 17.81 7.56
N LYS A 37 -4.68 18.22 8.58
CA LYS A 37 -4.52 19.64 8.98
C LYS A 37 -3.26 20.21 8.33
N LYS A 38 -3.11 21.53 8.29
CA LYS A 38 -1.87 22.17 7.78
C LYS A 38 -0.63 21.74 8.56
N SER A 39 -0.78 21.45 9.86
CA SER A 39 0.29 20.91 10.72
C SER A 39 0.78 19.53 10.31
N ASP A 40 -0.04 18.76 9.59
CA ASP A 40 0.31 17.39 9.17
C ASP A 40 1.22 17.39 7.89
N ILE A 41 1.49 18.59 7.32
CA ILE A 41 2.45 18.70 6.21
C ILE A 41 3.85 18.32 6.72
N GLY A 42 4.49 17.35 6.03
CA GLY A 42 5.75 16.74 6.44
C GLY A 42 5.57 15.39 7.12
N GLU A 43 4.35 15.03 7.53
CA GLU A 43 4.10 13.70 8.12
C GLU A 43 4.19 12.57 7.10
N SER A 44 4.48 11.39 7.65
CA SER A 44 4.46 10.14 6.89
C SER A 44 3.03 9.63 6.75
N VAL A 45 2.66 9.26 5.54
CA VAL A 45 1.37 8.64 5.18
C VAL A 45 1.65 7.36 4.41
N CYS A 46 1.01 6.26 4.80
CA CYS A 46 1.09 4.99 4.05
C CYS A 46 0.12 5.03 2.88
N CYS A 47 0.65 4.98 1.68
CA CYS A 47 -0.12 4.91 0.44
C CYS A 47 0.20 3.58 -0.26
N ASP A 48 -0.77 2.67 -0.38
CA ASP A 48 -0.56 1.29 -0.91
C ASP A 48 0.67 0.59 -0.29
N GLY A 49 0.89 0.75 1.02
CA GLY A 49 2.03 0.15 1.70
C GLY A 49 3.34 0.92 1.59
N VAL A 50 3.35 2.04 0.88
CA VAL A 50 4.53 2.90 0.72
C VAL A 50 4.44 4.09 1.68
N CYS A 51 5.46 4.27 2.51
CA CYS A 51 5.62 5.46 3.34
C CYS A 51 5.99 6.65 2.47
N LEU A 52 5.07 7.61 2.33
CA LEU A 52 5.25 8.83 1.57
C LEU A 52 5.10 10.05 2.48
N THR A 53 5.84 11.11 2.18
CA THR A 53 5.71 12.38 2.89
C THR A 53 4.59 13.22 2.28
N LEU A 54 3.67 13.71 3.12
CA LEU A 54 2.63 14.65 2.72
C LEU A 54 3.28 16.01 2.46
N ILE A 55 3.37 16.43 1.20
CA ILE A 55 4.05 17.68 0.84
C ILE A 55 3.11 18.87 0.66
N ARG A 56 1.81 18.62 0.40
CA ARG A 56 0.82 19.69 0.23
C ARG A 56 -0.60 19.18 0.40
N ILE A 57 -1.46 20.03 0.94
CA ILE A 57 -2.90 19.81 1.05
C ILE A 57 -3.64 20.82 0.15
N LYS A 58 -4.64 20.34 -0.60
CA LYS A 58 -5.57 21.16 -1.42
C LYS A 58 -6.97 20.66 -1.15
N GLN A 59 -7.83 21.44 -0.52
CA GLN A 59 -9.23 21.05 -0.23
C GLN A 59 -9.38 19.57 0.18
N LYS A 60 -9.73 18.67 -0.78
CA LYS A 60 -9.90 17.22 -0.59
C LYS A 60 -8.81 16.39 -1.29
N SER A 61 -7.72 17.01 -1.67
CA SER A 61 -6.60 16.29 -2.31
C SER A 61 -5.28 16.56 -1.63
N PHE A 62 -4.38 15.60 -1.71
CA PHE A 62 -3.11 15.52 -1.02
C PHE A 62 -2.00 15.19 -2.01
N LEU A 63 -0.88 15.90 -1.91
CA LEU A 63 0.25 15.71 -2.83
C LEU A 63 1.36 14.97 -2.12
N PHE A 64 1.95 14.01 -2.84
CA PHE A 64 3.06 13.19 -2.40
C PHE A 64 4.14 13.16 -3.48
N TYR A 65 5.40 13.22 -3.04
CA TYR A 65 6.55 13.05 -3.93
C TYR A 65 7.02 11.60 -3.89
N LEU A 66 7.24 11.01 -5.06
CA LEU A 66 7.77 9.66 -5.23
C LEU A 66 9.14 9.74 -5.90
N SER A 67 10.15 9.29 -5.18
CA SER A 67 11.51 9.20 -5.71
C SER A 67 11.62 8.09 -6.76
N LYS A 68 12.69 8.10 -7.55
CA LYS A 68 13.01 7.01 -8.49
C LYS A 68 13.12 5.66 -7.76
N GLU A 69 13.70 5.65 -6.55
CA GLU A 69 13.83 4.44 -5.73
C GLU A 69 12.45 3.92 -5.30
N THR A 70 11.56 4.80 -4.85
CA THR A 70 10.18 4.46 -4.50
C THR A 70 9.45 3.82 -5.69
N LEU A 71 9.57 4.43 -6.86
CA LEU A 71 8.95 3.90 -8.09
C LEU A 71 9.52 2.55 -8.50
N LYS A 72 10.84 2.36 -8.36
CA LYS A 72 11.51 1.10 -8.70
C LYS A 72 11.04 -0.05 -7.81
N ARG A 73 10.84 0.20 -6.50
CA ARG A 73 10.52 -0.85 -5.52
C ARG A 73 9.04 -1.13 -5.35
N SER A 74 8.17 -0.22 -5.76
CA SER A 74 6.75 -0.33 -5.49
C SER A 74 5.91 -0.45 -6.77
N ASN A 75 4.64 -0.78 -6.59
CA ASN A 75 3.65 -0.80 -7.66
C ASN A 75 3.30 0.60 -8.21
N PHE A 76 3.83 1.68 -7.60
CA PHE A 76 3.66 3.05 -8.12
C PHE A 76 4.36 3.27 -9.47
N LYS A 77 5.27 2.38 -9.90
CA LYS A 77 5.78 2.38 -11.28
C LYS A 77 4.66 2.22 -12.32
N TYR A 78 3.52 1.64 -11.92
CA TYR A 78 2.30 1.46 -12.73
C TYR A 78 1.18 2.41 -12.32
N ALA A 79 1.49 3.51 -11.63
CA ALA A 79 0.49 4.48 -11.22
C ALA A 79 -0.24 5.07 -12.43
N LYS A 80 -1.57 5.13 -12.33
CA LYS A 80 -2.46 5.71 -13.34
C LYS A 80 -3.50 6.60 -12.67
N ILE A 81 -3.94 7.64 -13.36
CA ILE A 81 -5.09 8.45 -12.94
C ILE A 81 -6.31 7.52 -12.84
N GLY A 82 -7.11 7.70 -11.80
CA GLY A 82 -8.26 6.86 -11.49
C GLY A 82 -7.95 5.62 -10.63
N LYS A 83 -6.66 5.27 -10.43
CA LYS A 83 -6.30 4.12 -9.57
C LYS A 83 -6.68 4.39 -8.11
N HIS A 84 -7.33 3.41 -7.50
CA HIS A 84 -7.63 3.40 -6.06
C HIS A 84 -6.37 3.10 -5.25
N ILE A 85 -6.20 3.83 -4.15
CA ILE A 85 -5.04 3.74 -3.24
C ILE A 85 -5.54 3.55 -1.83
N ASN A 86 -5.02 2.56 -1.12
CA ASN A 86 -5.20 2.43 0.33
C ASN A 86 -4.41 3.52 1.04
N ILE A 87 -5.03 4.18 2.02
CA ILE A 87 -4.39 5.28 2.76
C ILE A 87 -4.52 5.04 4.26
N GLU A 88 -3.40 5.15 4.96
CA GLU A 88 -3.33 5.10 6.42
C GLU A 88 -2.44 6.23 6.94
N LYS A 89 -2.89 6.93 7.99
CA LYS A 89 -2.05 7.89 8.74
C LYS A 89 -1.03 7.15 9.60
N SER A 90 0.08 7.82 9.92
CA SER A 90 1.02 7.32 10.93
C SER A 90 0.33 7.12 12.28
N LEU A 91 0.77 6.08 13.00
CA LEU A 91 0.31 5.79 14.35
C LEU A 91 0.73 6.91 15.32
N LEU A 92 -0.16 7.27 16.20
CA LEU A 92 0.13 8.11 17.36
C LEU A 92 0.69 7.27 18.51
N ASN A 93 1.47 7.89 19.39
CA ASN A 93 1.96 7.23 20.60
C ASN A 93 0.76 6.79 21.46
N GLY A 94 0.78 5.56 21.93
CA GLY A 94 -0.32 4.96 22.72
C GLY A 94 -1.54 4.50 21.90
N GLN A 95 -1.53 4.64 20.59
CA GLN A 95 -2.62 4.15 19.75
C GLN A 95 -2.61 2.61 19.68
N LYS A 96 -3.82 2.01 19.71
CA LYS A 96 -4.01 0.55 19.55
C LYS A 96 -3.49 0.08 18.19
N ILE A 97 -2.66 -0.96 18.20
CA ILE A 97 -2.18 -1.66 17.00
C ILE A 97 -3.07 -2.86 16.76
N SER A 98 -3.99 -2.77 15.79
CA SER A 98 -4.94 -3.85 15.48
C SER A 98 -4.46 -4.80 14.38
N GLY A 99 -3.40 -4.46 13.67
CA GLY A 99 -2.71 -5.30 12.68
C GLY A 99 -1.33 -5.72 13.18
N HIS A 100 -0.28 -5.28 12.52
CA HIS A 100 1.11 -5.44 12.95
C HIS A 100 1.91 -4.17 12.65
N TYR A 101 3.14 -4.07 13.12
CA TYR A 101 4.00 -2.93 12.81
C TYR A 101 4.39 -2.93 11.34
N VAL A 102 3.87 -1.95 10.59
CA VAL A 102 4.15 -1.74 9.17
C VAL A 102 5.01 -0.49 9.02
N GLN A 103 6.20 -0.64 8.44
CA GLN A 103 7.12 0.49 8.24
C GLN A 103 6.74 1.35 7.03
N GLY A 104 6.11 0.74 6.02
CA GLY A 104 5.86 1.39 4.74
C GLY A 104 7.08 1.37 3.80
N HIS A 105 8.09 0.54 4.11
CA HIS A 105 9.27 0.33 3.29
C HIS A 105 9.10 -0.96 2.48
N VAL A 106 8.75 -0.80 1.21
CA VAL A 106 8.39 -1.93 0.34
C VAL A 106 9.63 -2.76 -0.01
N ASP A 107 9.58 -4.05 0.32
CA ASP A 107 10.64 -5.01 0.03
C ASP A 107 10.61 -5.49 -1.43
N SER A 108 9.40 -5.77 -1.94
CA SER A 108 9.18 -6.29 -3.28
C SER A 108 7.74 -6.05 -3.74
N THR A 109 7.52 -6.18 -5.05
CA THR A 109 6.20 -6.39 -5.64
C THR A 109 5.95 -7.88 -5.82
N ALA A 110 4.66 -8.25 -5.94
CA ALA A 110 4.24 -9.62 -6.23
C ALA A 110 3.21 -9.63 -7.36
N LYS A 111 3.19 -10.73 -8.11
CA LYS A 111 2.18 -10.98 -9.15
C LYS A 111 1.07 -11.86 -8.60
N ILE A 112 -0.18 -11.44 -8.81
CA ILE A 112 -1.34 -12.30 -8.55
C ILE A 112 -1.34 -13.40 -9.63
N LYS A 113 -1.24 -14.64 -9.21
CA LYS A 113 -1.25 -15.81 -10.11
C LYS A 113 -2.63 -16.41 -10.23
N LYS A 114 -3.41 -16.39 -9.16
CA LYS A 114 -4.76 -16.93 -9.12
C LYS A 114 -5.54 -16.30 -7.97
N ILE A 115 -6.82 -16.11 -8.18
CA ILE A 115 -7.80 -15.80 -7.14
C ILE A 115 -8.82 -16.94 -7.15
N THR A 116 -9.04 -17.57 -6.00
CA THR A 116 -10.09 -18.57 -5.79
C THR A 116 -11.04 -18.05 -4.73
N ILE A 117 -12.33 -18.10 -4.98
CA ILE A 117 -13.35 -17.61 -4.04
C ILE A 117 -14.00 -18.82 -3.37
N VAL A 118 -13.95 -18.86 -2.04
CA VAL A 118 -14.56 -19.89 -1.20
C VAL A 118 -15.39 -19.16 -0.15
N ASP A 119 -16.69 -19.37 -0.09
CA ASP A 119 -17.61 -18.77 0.87
C ASP A 119 -17.42 -17.24 1.03
N LYS A 120 -17.30 -16.53 -0.09
CA LYS A 120 -17.05 -15.08 -0.17
C LYS A 120 -15.65 -14.65 0.26
N THR A 121 -14.79 -15.55 0.71
CA THR A 121 -13.37 -15.27 1.03
C THR A 121 -12.53 -15.44 -0.23
N TRP A 122 -11.65 -14.49 -0.50
CA TRP A 122 -10.72 -14.57 -1.61
C TRP A 122 -9.40 -15.18 -1.14
N ILE A 123 -9.06 -16.33 -1.70
CA ILE A 123 -7.74 -16.95 -1.56
C ILE A 123 -6.91 -16.42 -2.73
N ILE A 124 -5.96 -15.57 -2.44
CA ILE A 124 -5.10 -14.92 -3.45
C ILE A 124 -3.73 -15.58 -3.42
N LYS A 125 -3.37 -16.22 -4.54
CA LYS A 125 -2.05 -16.81 -4.78
C LYS A 125 -1.12 -15.76 -5.38
N LEU A 126 0.00 -15.53 -4.72
CA LEU A 126 0.97 -14.47 -5.02
C LEU A 126 2.35 -15.06 -5.28
N GLU A 127 3.05 -14.49 -6.26
CA GLU A 127 4.43 -14.81 -6.59
C GLU A 127 5.29 -13.56 -6.47
N LEU A 128 6.32 -13.57 -5.59
CA LEU A 128 7.24 -12.45 -5.46
C LEU A 128 8.05 -12.23 -6.73
N GLU A 129 8.20 -10.95 -7.14
CA GLU A 129 9.13 -10.60 -8.22
C GLU A 129 10.58 -10.85 -7.79
N ASN A 130 10.95 -10.48 -6.56
CA ASN A 130 12.24 -10.78 -5.98
C ASN A 130 12.22 -12.16 -5.28
N LYS A 131 12.58 -13.21 -6.00
CA LYS A 131 12.61 -14.60 -5.49
C LYS A 131 13.53 -14.81 -4.29
N ARG A 132 14.56 -13.96 -4.09
CA ARG A 132 15.47 -14.07 -2.94
C ARG A 132 14.77 -13.84 -1.61
N LEU A 133 13.61 -13.17 -1.62
CA LEU A 133 12.81 -12.89 -0.44
C LEU A 133 11.90 -14.07 -0.04
N ASN A 134 11.76 -15.11 -0.87
CA ASN A 134 10.94 -16.27 -0.53
C ASN A 134 11.36 -16.94 0.81
N LYS A 135 12.62 -16.86 1.18
CA LYS A 135 13.15 -17.39 2.47
C LYS A 135 12.59 -16.70 3.72
N TYR A 136 11.98 -15.52 3.56
CA TYR A 136 11.34 -14.78 4.67
C TYR A 136 9.83 -15.01 4.75
N LEU A 137 9.25 -15.76 3.82
CA LEU A 137 7.84 -16.13 3.87
C LEU A 137 7.66 -17.31 4.81
N ILE A 138 6.86 -17.10 5.85
CA ILE A 138 6.56 -18.12 6.87
C ILE A 138 5.05 -18.21 7.00
N GLU A 139 4.50 -19.42 7.00
CA GLU A 139 3.08 -19.64 7.24
C GLU A 139 2.68 -19.07 8.60
N LYS A 140 1.48 -18.46 8.66
CA LYS A 140 0.93 -17.78 9.84
C LYS A 140 1.66 -16.48 10.24
N ALA A 141 2.75 -16.09 9.57
CA ALA A 141 3.35 -14.79 9.79
C ALA A 141 2.48 -13.68 9.22
N SER A 142 2.62 -12.47 9.78
CA SER A 142 2.01 -11.25 9.26
C SER A 142 2.76 -10.75 8.03
N ILE A 143 2.01 -10.25 7.06
CA ILE A 143 2.53 -9.61 5.85
C ILE A 143 1.69 -8.39 5.50
N SER A 144 2.31 -7.33 5.01
CA SER A 144 1.63 -6.15 4.50
C SER A 144 1.54 -6.19 2.98
N ILE A 145 0.34 -6.25 2.42
CA ILE A 145 0.08 -6.20 0.97
C ILE A 145 -0.72 -4.93 0.64
N ASN A 146 -0.16 -4.06 -0.18
CA ASN A 146 -0.73 -2.73 -0.45
C ASN A 146 -1.11 -1.99 0.85
N GLY A 147 -0.31 -2.11 1.89
CA GLY A 147 -0.54 -1.51 3.19
C GLY A 147 -1.55 -2.25 4.08
N VAL A 148 -2.16 -3.33 3.62
CA VAL A 148 -3.12 -4.12 4.39
C VAL A 148 -2.39 -5.18 5.19
N SER A 149 -2.61 -5.21 6.51
CA SER A 149 -2.12 -6.27 7.40
C SER A 149 -2.88 -7.56 7.16
N LEU A 150 -2.20 -8.59 6.72
CA LEU A 150 -2.75 -9.89 6.39
C LEU A 150 -1.90 -11.01 6.98
N THR A 151 -2.45 -12.22 6.98
CA THR A 151 -1.75 -13.43 7.42
C THR A 151 -1.41 -14.30 6.22
N ILE A 152 -0.20 -14.80 6.14
CA ILE A 152 0.19 -15.81 5.15
C ILE A 152 -0.50 -17.12 5.52
N SER A 153 -1.42 -17.59 4.66
CA SER A 153 -2.16 -18.84 4.92
C SER A 153 -1.43 -20.09 4.43
N LYS A 154 -0.56 -19.95 3.44
CA LYS A 154 0.24 -21.04 2.87
C LYS A 154 1.50 -20.51 2.22
N VAL A 155 2.59 -21.27 2.35
CA VAL A 155 3.84 -21.07 1.62
C VAL A 155 4.16 -22.33 0.84
N ALA A 156 4.53 -22.19 -0.44
CA ALA A 156 4.95 -23.32 -1.26
C ALA A 156 6.06 -22.87 -2.23
N LYS A 157 6.63 -23.81 -2.96
CA LYS A 157 7.72 -23.51 -3.91
C LYS A 157 7.28 -22.47 -4.93
N GLY A 158 7.82 -21.25 -4.81
CA GLY A 158 7.61 -20.14 -5.76
C GLY A 158 6.36 -19.29 -5.54
N PHE A 159 5.53 -19.57 -4.53
CA PHE A 159 4.36 -18.75 -4.23
C PHE A 159 3.95 -18.80 -2.76
N PHE A 160 3.13 -17.85 -2.36
CA PHE A 160 2.41 -17.87 -1.08
C PHE A 160 0.94 -17.50 -1.30
N GLU A 161 0.11 -17.78 -0.31
CA GLU A 161 -1.33 -17.47 -0.35
C GLU A 161 -1.71 -16.63 0.87
N ILE A 162 -2.68 -15.76 0.64
CA ILE A 162 -3.36 -14.98 1.67
C ILE A 162 -4.86 -15.16 1.53
N ASN A 163 -5.58 -15.09 2.63
CA ASN A 163 -7.04 -15.15 2.65
C ASN A 163 -7.59 -13.77 2.99
N VAL A 164 -8.41 -13.21 2.09
CA VAL A 164 -9.00 -11.88 2.25
C VAL A 164 -10.50 -12.02 2.43
N ILE A 165 -10.98 -11.65 3.62
CA ILE A 165 -12.40 -11.71 3.98
C ILE A 165 -13.19 -10.57 3.34
N PRO A 166 -14.53 -10.70 3.19
CA PRO A 166 -15.37 -9.68 2.54
C PRO A 166 -15.25 -8.29 3.13
N HIS A 167 -15.09 -8.18 4.45
CA HIS A 167 -14.91 -6.89 5.13
C HIS A 167 -13.65 -6.17 4.63
N THR A 168 -12.53 -6.87 4.55
CA THR A 168 -11.25 -6.32 4.06
C THR A 168 -11.33 -5.94 2.58
N LEU A 169 -11.97 -6.78 1.74
CA LEU A 169 -12.20 -6.47 0.32
C LEU A 169 -13.01 -5.18 0.15
N LYS A 170 -14.03 -4.95 0.97
CA LYS A 170 -14.87 -3.75 0.93
C LYS A 170 -14.07 -2.48 1.27
N LEU A 171 -13.22 -2.53 2.28
CA LEU A 171 -12.50 -1.37 2.80
C LEU A 171 -11.21 -1.04 2.05
N THR A 172 -10.66 -1.99 1.29
CA THR A 172 -9.35 -1.85 0.64
C THR A 172 -9.44 -1.89 -0.88
N ASN A 173 -8.33 -1.65 -1.55
CA ASN A 173 -8.23 -1.79 -3.00
C ASN A 173 -7.84 -3.21 -3.47
N LEU A 174 -7.89 -4.21 -2.61
CA LEU A 174 -7.55 -5.59 -2.97
C LEU A 174 -8.58 -6.26 -3.88
N ASN A 175 -9.74 -5.63 -4.09
CA ASN A 175 -10.80 -6.07 -4.99
C ASN A 175 -10.80 -5.36 -6.36
N ASN A 176 -9.77 -4.56 -6.67
CA ASN A 176 -9.68 -3.78 -7.92
C ASN A 176 -8.58 -4.30 -8.85
#